data_4f5a9dca6c8525697e2434c5e487c20c
#
_entry.id   4f5a9dca6c8525697e2434c5e487c20c
#
_cell.length_a   1.000
_cell.length_b   1.000
_cell.length_c   1.000
_cell.angle_alpha   90.00
_cell.angle_beta   90.00
_cell.angle_gamma   90.00
#
_symmetry.space_group_name_H-M   'P 1'
#
loop_
_entity.id
_entity.type
_entity.pdbx_description
1 polymer ?
#
loop_
_entity_poly.entity_id
_entity_poly.type
_entity_poly.pdbx_seq_one_letter_code
_entity_poly.pdbx_strand_id
1 'polypeptide(L)'
;SGLDSITESSSSSNTYRGSNGLSDEHIEQLNKFYGFDKPFLERFFIMITNYASFDLGMSYFHNQSVGDLILSKLPVSISLGLWSFIIVYLVSIPLGIKKAVNDGSRFDIISSTIVLIGYSIPGFVLGIGLIVLLGGGSFFDIFPTRGLVSDDWSNLSVIEKILDYLWHITLPIICLIIG
;
A
#
# COMPACT_ATOMS: atom_id res chain seq x y z
N SER A 1 -9.09 56.39 9.22
CA SER A 1 -10.38 56.05 9.44
C SER A 1 -10.87 54.96 8.57
N GLY A 2 -10.95 53.84 8.47
CA GLY A 2 -11.88 52.95 7.78
C GLY A 2 -11.28 51.96 6.81
N LEU A 3 -9.98 51.67 6.83
CA LEU A 3 -9.34 50.72 5.90
C LEU A 3 -8.41 49.69 6.53
N ASP A 4 -8.28 49.65 7.84
CA ASP A 4 -7.35 48.76 8.56
C ASP A 4 -7.98 47.50 9.14
N SER A 5 -9.25 47.19 8.81
CA SER A 5 -9.98 46.07 9.40
C SER A 5 -10.32 44.94 8.44
N ILE A 6 -9.72 44.85 7.25
CA ILE A 6 -10.04 43.83 6.24
C ILE A 6 -8.83 42.88 5.92
N THR A 7 -7.72 42.98 6.64
CA THR A 7 -6.53 42.19 6.34
C THR A 7 -6.22 41.08 7.33
N GLU A 8 -7.10 40.74 8.28
CA GLU A 8 -6.82 39.69 9.27
C GLU A 8 -7.67 38.41 9.18
N SER A 9 -8.29 38.11 8.04
CA SER A 9 -9.09 36.89 7.94
C SER A 9 -8.87 36.09 6.68
N SER A 10 -7.63 35.83 6.29
CA SER A 10 -7.37 34.82 5.27
C SER A 10 -5.88 34.47 5.20
N SER A 11 -5.37 33.64 6.09
CA SER A 11 -4.20 32.81 5.77
C SER A 11 -3.99 31.68 6.78
N SER A 12 -4.92 30.77 6.90
CA SER A 12 -4.56 29.41 7.29
C SER A 12 -4.24 28.58 6.04
N SER A 13 -3.34 29.05 5.22
CA SER A 13 -2.72 28.22 4.21
C SER A 13 -1.66 27.37 4.92
N ASN A 14 -1.97 26.10 5.11
CA ASN A 14 -1.03 25.06 5.47
C ASN A 14 0.00 24.90 4.32
N THR A 15 0.85 25.91 4.14
CA THR A 15 1.96 25.84 3.21
C THR A 15 3.07 25.07 3.92
N TYR A 16 3.31 23.85 3.49
CA TYR A 16 4.46 23.05 3.86
C TYR A 16 5.74 23.85 3.57
N ARG A 17 6.27 24.50 4.58
CA ARG A 17 7.53 25.25 4.51
C ARG A 17 8.68 24.29 4.73
N GLY A 18 9.14 23.65 3.68
CA GLY A 18 10.27 22.73 3.68
C GLY A 18 11.66 23.37 3.84
N SER A 19 11.79 24.55 4.42
CA SER A 19 13.12 25.15 4.62
C SER A 19 13.28 26.01 5.89
N ASN A 20 12.23 26.27 6.64
CA ASN A 20 12.37 26.84 7.99
C ASN A 20 12.19 25.70 8.97
N GLY A 21 13.21 25.44 9.81
CA GLY A 21 13.16 24.40 10.83
C GLY A 21 11.86 24.44 11.64
N LEU A 22 11.42 23.28 12.11
CA LEU A 22 10.27 23.16 13.01
C LEU A 22 10.40 24.21 14.12
N SER A 23 9.32 24.90 14.44
CA SER A 23 9.33 25.83 15.58
C SER A 23 9.68 25.07 16.85
N ASP A 24 10.34 25.72 17.79
CA ASP A 24 10.75 25.09 19.06
C ASP A 24 9.55 24.47 19.80
N GLU A 25 8.37 25.06 19.68
CA GLU A 25 7.12 24.51 20.21
C GLU A 25 6.73 23.17 19.54
N HIS A 26 6.90 23.03 18.24
CA HIS A 26 6.64 21.76 17.53
C HIS A 26 7.67 20.70 17.90
N ILE A 27 8.93 21.09 18.09
CA ILE A 27 9.98 20.18 18.55
C ILE A 27 9.68 19.68 19.96
N GLU A 28 9.24 20.56 20.85
CA GLU A 28 8.86 20.18 22.21
C GLU A 28 7.63 19.27 22.23
N GLN A 29 6.61 19.54 21.42
CA GLN A 29 5.45 18.67 21.26
C GLN A 29 5.84 17.27 20.73
N LEU A 30 6.71 17.20 19.74
CA LEU A 30 7.24 15.93 19.22
C LEU A 30 8.05 15.18 20.27
N ASN A 31 8.90 15.89 21.02
CA ASN A 31 9.69 15.30 22.09
C ASN A 31 8.79 14.69 23.19
N LYS A 32 7.73 15.39 23.59
CA LYS A 32 6.75 14.86 24.55
C LYS A 32 5.93 13.71 23.97
N PHE A 33 5.52 13.83 22.72
CA PHE A 33 4.70 12.80 22.05
C PHE A 33 5.45 11.47 21.88
N TYR A 34 6.74 11.53 21.52
CA TYR A 34 7.58 10.35 21.36
C TYR A 34 8.39 9.99 22.61
N GLY A 35 8.24 10.76 23.70
CA GLY A 35 8.96 10.54 24.95
C GLY A 35 10.48 10.72 24.82
N PHE A 36 10.94 11.58 23.89
CA PHE A 36 12.38 11.86 23.71
C PHE A 36 12.99 12.62 24.88
N ASP A 37 12.19 13.16 25.77
CA ASP A 37 12.56 13.78 27.03
C ASP A 37 13.04 12.77 28.09
N LYS A 38 12.78 11.46 27.88
CA LYS A 38 13.14 10.41 28.83
C LYS A 38 14.47 9.72 28.48
N PRO A 39 15.18 9.17 29.49
CA PRO A 39 16.39 8.38 29.27
C PRO A 39 16.14 7.19 28.31
N PHE A 40 17.17 6.82 27.54
CA PHE A 40 17.08 5.77 26.52
C PHE A 40 16.50 4.44 27.05
N LEU A 41 16.99 3.97 28.20
CA LEU A 41 16.53 2.70 28.78
C LEU A 41 15.05 2.77 29.19
N GLU A 42 14.62 3.88 29.80
CA GLU A 42 13.22 4.05 30.18
C GLU A 42 12.29 4.01 28.96
N ARG A 43 12.66 4.73 27.89
CA ARG A 43 11.92 4.70 26.62
C ARG A 43 11.84 3.30 26.03
N PHE A 44 12.95 2.57 26.05
CA PHE A 44 13.01 1.20 25.55
C PHE A 44 12.03 0.29 26.30
N PHE A 45 12.01 0.33 27.63
CA PHE A 45 11.08 -0.47 28.42
C PHE A 45 9.62 -0.07 28.22
N ILE A 46 9.32 1.24 28.16
CA ILE A 46 7.97 1.74 27.86
C ILE A 46 7.52 1.24 26.49
N MET A 47 8.37 1.36 25.46
CA MET A 47 8.06 0.90 24.11
C MET A 47 7.78 -0.60 24.07
N ILE A 48 8.62 -1.42 24.71
CA ILE A 48 8.42 -2.88 24.77
C ILE A 48 7.11 -3.22 25.48
N THR A 49 6.83 -2.57 26.61
CA THR A 49 5.60 -2.81 27.39
C THR A 49 4.36 -2.43 26.59
N ASN A 50 4.37 -1.26 25.93
CA ASN A 50 3.27 -0.81 25.09
C ASN A 50 3.05 -1.79 23.91
N TYR A 51 4.10 -2.18 23.22
CA TYR A 51 4.00 -3.13 22.10
C TYR A 51 3.53 -4.52 22.55
N ALA A 52 3.98 -4.99 23.71
CA ALA A 52 3.49 -6.24 24.29
C ALA A 52 2.00 -6.18 24.67
N SER A 53 1.50 -4.99 24.95
CA SER A 53 0.08 -4.73 25.23
C SER A 53 -0.73 -4.35 23.99
N PHE A 54 -0.13 -4.43 22.78
CA PHE A 54 -0.71 -3.98 21.51
C PHE A 54 -1.08 -2.48 21.49
N ASP A 55 -0.53 -1.68 22.41
CA ASP A 55 -0.62 -0.23 22.34
C ASP A 55 0.49 0.31 21.42
N LEU A 56 0.12 0.54 20.16
CA LEU A 56 1.01 1.06 19.13
C LEU A 56 1.02 2.59 19.06
N GLY A 57 0.28 3.25 19.97
CA GLY A 57 0.17 4.69 20.04
C GLY A 57 -0.71 5.30 18.95
N MET A 58 -0.60 6.62 18.82
CA MET A 58 -1.34 7.42 17.85
C MET A 58 -0.50 7.71 16.61
N SER A 59 -1.12 7.65 15.44
CA SER A 59 -0.49 8.08 14.18
C SER A 59 -0.45 9.60 14.11
N TYR A 60 0.74 10.17 13.99
CA TYR A 60 0.91 11.61 13.84
C TYR A 60 0.25 12.17 12.57
N PHE A 61 0.30 11.42 11.46
CA PHE A 61 -0.23 11.88 10.17
C PHE A 61 -1.73 11.65 9.99
N HIS A 62 -2.31 10.66 10.65
CA HIS A 62 -3.71 10.25 10.46
C HIS A 62 -4.60 10.60 11.64
N ASN A 63 -4.03 11.13 12.72
CA ASN A 63 -4.75 11.51 13.95
C ASN A 63 -5.73 10.43 14.47
N GLN A 64 -5.30 9.17 14.34
CA GLN A 64 -6.05 7.99 14.80
C GLN A 64 -5.07 6.96 15.38
N SER A 65 -5.56 5.97 16.13
CA SER A 65 -4.69 4.94 16.67
C SER A 65 -4.01 4.15 15.56
N VAL A 66 -2.74 3.77 15.76
CA VAL A 66 -2.00 2.94 14.80
C VAL A 66 -2.66 1.57 14.67
N GLY A 67 -3.23 1.03 15.75
CA GLY A 67 -4.00 -0.21 15.74
C GLY A 67 -5.19 -0.15 14.78
N ASP A 68 -6.02 0.89 14.88
CA ASP A 68 -7.18 1.08 13.99
C ASP A 68 -6.74 1.29 12.54
N LEU A 69 -5.64 2.04 12.34
CA LEU A 69 -5.09 2.22 11.00
C LEU A 69 -4.66 0.89 10.38
N ILE A 70 -3.96 0.05 11.14
CA ILE A 70 -3.57 -1.29 10.70
C ILE A 70 -4.81 -2.12 10.36
N LEU A 71 -5.78 -2.20 11.28
CA LEU A 71 -7.00 -2.97 11.08
C LEU A 71 -7.78 -2.51 9.84
N SER A 72 -7.82 -1.22 9.57
CA SER A 72 -8.47 -0.67 8.38
C SER A 72 -7.79 -1.05 7.06
N LYS A 73 -6.48 -1.33 7.07
CA LYS A 73 -5.69 -1.71 5.89
C LYS A 73 -5.48 -3.21 5.74
N LEU A 74 -5.66 -3.98 6.81
CA LEU A 74 -5.51 -5.43 6.82
C LEU A 74 -6.31 -6.16 5.73
N PRO A 75 -7.61 -5.85 5.49
CA PRO A 75 -8.39 -6.55 4.47
C PRO A 75 -7.73 -6.47 3.09
N VAL A 76 -7.20 -5.31 2.71
CA VAL A 76 -6.50 -5.13 1.44
C VAL A 76 -5.21 -5.96 1.40
N SER A 77 -4.38 -5.84 2.43
CA SER A 77 -3.09 -6.54 2.50
C SER A 77 -3.25 -8.06 2.52
N ILE A 78 -4.20 -8.58 3.32
CA ILE A 78 -4.48 -10.01 3.40
C ILE A 78 -5.03 -10.51 2.06
N SER A 79 -5.97 -9.78 1.47
CA SER A 79 -6.56 -10.13 0.18
C SER A 79 -5.50 -10.26 -0.91
N LEU A 80 -4.70 -9.24 -1.12
CA LEU A 80 -3.65 -9.24 -2.14
C LEU A 80 -2.55 -10.27 -1.84
N GLY A 81 -2.11 -10.36 -0.58
CA GLY A 81 -1.08 -11.31 -0.16
C GLY A 81 -1.53 -12.77 -0.32
N LEU A 82 -2.75 -13.09 0.09
CA LEU A 82 -3.28 -14.45 -0.01
C LEU A 82 -3.43 -14.90 -1.46
N TRP A 83 -4.05 -14.07 -2.31
CA TRP A 83 -4.25 -14.41 -3.70
C TRP A 83 -2.92 -14.53 -4.47
N SER A 84 -2.00 -13.59 -4.29
CA SER A 84 -0.68 -13.69 -4.93
C SER A 84 0.08 -14.92 -4.45
N PHE A 85 0.06 -15.24 -3.16
CA PHE A 85 0.66 -16.45 -2.62
C PHE A 85 0.08 -17.71 -3.29
N ILE A 86 -1.25 -17.87 -3.29
CA ILE A 86 -1.92 -19.03 -3.88
C ILE A 86 -1.55 -19.17 -5.36
N ILE A 87 -1.65 -18.10 -6.14
CA ILE A 87 -1.41 -18.15 -7.58
C ILE A 87 0.07 -18.45 -7.88
N VAL A 88 1.00 -17.79 -7.17
CA VAL A 88 2.44 -18.05 -7.33
C VAL A 88 2.76 -19.51 -7.09
N TYR A 89 2.27 -20.12 -6.02
CA TYR A 89 2.54 -21.53 -5.72
C TYR A 89 1.85 -22.47 -6.70
N LEU A 90 0.61 -22.20 -7.09
CA LEU A 90 -0.12 -23.01 -8.07
C LEU A 90 0.56 -23.01 -9.45
N VAL A 91 1.23 -21.93 -9.81
CA VAL A 91 1.93 -21.83 -11.10
C VAL A 91 3.36 -22.32 -10.98
N SER A 92 4.10 -21.85 -9.96
CA SER A 92 5.54 -22.11 -9.85
C SER A 92 5.88 -23.58 -9.56
N ILE A 93 5.08 -24.28 -8.73
CA ILE A 93 5.36 -25.68 -8.40
C ILE A 93 5.19 -26.58 -9.62
N PRO A 94 4.07 -26.60 -10.35
CA PRO A 94 3.93 -27.43 -11.53
C PRO A 94 4.91 -27.03 -12.65
N LEU A 95 5.15 -25.73 -12.83
CA LEU A 95 6.11 -25.24 -13.79
C LEU A 95 7.53 -25.73 -13.48
N GLY A 96 7.96 -25.61 -12.21
CA GLY A 96 9.27 -26.07 -11.76
C GLY A 96 9.46 -27.57 -11.94
N ILE A 97 8.46 -28.38 -11.56
CA ILE A 97 8.49 -29.83 -11.78
C ILE A 97 8.61 -30.16 -13.28
N LYS A 98 7.77 -29.53 -14.10
CA LYS A 98 7.77 -29.78 -15.54
C LYS A 98 9.09 -29.39 -16.21
N LYS A 99 9.71 -28.30 -15.74
CA LYS A 99 11.05 -27.87 -16.20
C LYS A 99 12.12 -28.86 -15.79
N ALA A 100 12.12 -29.33 -14.54
CA ALA A 100 13.10 -30.29 -14.04
C ALA A 100 13.04 -31.64 -14.79
N VAL A 101 11.83 -32.09 -15.12
CA VAL A 101 11.66 -33.34 -15.91
C VAL A 101 12.08 -33.18 -17.37
N ASN A 102 12.01 -31.96 -17.93
CA ASN A 102 12.34 -31.66 -19.33
C ASN A 102 13.55 -30.73 -19.42
N ASP A 103 14.53 -30.91 -18.56
CA ASP A 103 15.74 -30.10 -18.51
C ASP A 103 16.44 -30.03 -19.89
N GLY A 104 16.86 -28.82 -20.27
CA GLY A 104 17.47 -28.53 -21.58
C GLY A 104 16.53 -28.59 -22.79
N SER A 105 15.25 -28.88 -22.59
CA SER A 105 14.26 -28.89 -23.68
C SER A 105 13.90 -27.45 -24.13
N ARG A 106 13.24 -27.35 -25.31
CA ARG A 106 12.71 -26.07 -25.79
C ARG A 106 11.70 -25.44 -24.79
N PHE A 107 10.91 -26.29 -24.11
CA PHE A 107 9.99 -25.82 -23.08
C PHE A 107 10.74 -25.19 -21.92
N ASP A 108 11.78 -25.81 -21.42
CA ASP A 108 12.59 -25.29 -20.32
C ASP A 108 13.26 -23.96 -20.71
N ILE A 109 13.90 -23.89 -21.88
CA ILE A 109 14.54 -22.66 -22.36
C ILE A 109 13.54 -21.53 -22.53
N ILE A 110 12.40 -21.76 -23.19
CA ILE A 110 11.39 -20.72 -23.43
C ILE A 110 10.77 -20.24 -22.11
N SER A 111 10.37 -21.17 -21.24
CA SER A 111 9.77 -20.79 -19.96
C SER A 111 10.75 -20.05 -19.05
N SER A 112 12.03 -20.45 -19.03
CA SER A 112 13.09 -19.72 -18.31
C SER A 112 13.25 -18.30 -18.85
N THR A 113 13.25 -18.15 -20.16
CA THR A 113 13.38 -16.83 -20.80
C THR A 113 12.19 -15.93 -20.46
N ILE A 114 10.95 -16.45 -20.49
CA ILE A 114 9.75 -15.70 -20.12
C ILE A 114 9.82 -15.23 -18.66
N VAL A 115 10.16 -16.15 -17.75
CA VAL A 115 10.31 -15.83 -16.32
C VAL A 115 11.40 -14.79 -16.11
N LEU A 116 12.54 -14.91 -16.78
CA LEU A 116 13.65 -13.96 -16.67
C LEU A 116 13.25 -12.56 -17.17
N ILE A 117 12.54 -12.48 -18.30
CA ILE A 117 12.04 -11.20 -18.82
C ILE A 117 11.06 -10.58 -17.84
N GLY A 118 10.10 -11.34 -17.32
CA GLY A 118 9.13 -10.87 -16.32
C GLY A 118 9.83 -10.34 -15.07
N TYR A 119 10.74 -11.12 -14.51
CA TYR A 119 11.50 -10.75 -13.31
C TYR A 119 12.43 -9.54 -13.51
N SER A 120 12.84 -9.25 -14.75
CA SER A 120 13.69 -8.09 -15.07
C SER A 120 12.95 -6.76 -15.02
N ILE A 121 11.61 -6.77 -15.01
CA ILE A 121 10.79 -5.56 -14.94
C ILE A 121 10.51 -5.25 -13.47
N PRO A 122 10.96 -4.10 -12.92
CA PRO A 122 10.60 -3.74 -11.57
C PRO A 122 9.08 -3.66 -11.40
N GLY A 123 8.54 -4.31 -10.34
CA GLY A 123 7.09 -4.42 -10.13
C GLY A 123 6.35 -3.07 -10.14
N PHE A 124 6.96 -2.01 -9.59
CA PHE A 124 6.36 -0.67 -9.62
C PHE A 124 6.29 -0.08 -11.05
N VAL A 125 7.26 -0.38 -11.93
CA VAL A 125 7.25 0.07 -13.34
C VAL A 125 6.13 -0.65 -14.09
N LEU A 126 6.00 -1.96 -13.86
CA LEU A 126 4.91 -2.75 -14.40
C LEU A 126 3.56 -2.20 -13.91
N GLY A 127 3.44 -1.90 -12.61
CA GLY A 127 2.23 -1.34 -12.02
C GLY A 127 1.81 -0.01 -12.65
N ILE A 128 2.75 0.92 -12.80
CA ILE A 128 2.48 2.20 -13.48
C ILE A 128 2.05 1.96 -14.93
N GLY A 129 2.76 1.09 -15.66
CA GLY A 129 2.41 0.74 -17.03
C GLY A 129 1.00 0.18 -17.17
N LEU A 130 0.62 -0.77 -16.29
CA LEU A 130 -0.72 -1.36 -16.29
C LEU A 130 -1.81 -0.35 -15.94
N ILE A 131 -1.60 0.53 -14.96
CA ILE A 131 -2.56 1.58 -14.61
C ILE A 131 -2.73 2.55 -15.78
N VAL A 132 -1.66 3.01 -16.40
CA VAL A 132 -1.72 3.94 -17.54
C VAL A 132 -2.42 3.31 -18.74
N LEU A 133 -2.13 2.03 -19.01
CA LEU A 133 -2.71 1.33 -20.16
C LEU A 133 -4.15 0.89 -19.93
N LEU A 134 -4.48 0.37 -18.74
CA LEU A 134 -5.70 -0.40 -18.51
C LEU A 134 -6.63 0.19 -17.44
N GLY A 135 -6.18 1.12 -16.60
CA GLY A 135 -6.96 1.58 -15.45
C GLY A 135 -7.10 3.09 -15.31
N GLY A 136 -6.32 3.87 -15.98
CA GLY A 136 -6.25 5.33 -15.75
C GLY A 136 -7.09 6.20 -16.69
N GLY A 137 -7.88 5.60 -17.58
CA GLY A 137 -8.63 6.38 -18.60
C GLY A 137 -7.76 7.03 -19.66
N SER A 138 -6.43 6.81 -19.65
CA SER A 138 -5.50 7.41 -20.63
C SER A 138 -5.55 6.68 -21.98
N PHE A 139 -5.66 5.35 -21.96
CA PHE A 139 -5.78 4.49 -23.15
C PHE A 139 -7.03 3.64 -23.09
N PHE A 140 -7.06 2.67 -22.17
CA PHE A 140 -8.20 1.79 -21.94
C PHE A 140 -8.64 1.94 -20.50
N ASP A 141 -9.89 2.21 -20.25
CA ASP A 141 -10.49 2.27 -18.92
C ASP A 141 -11.21 0.96 -18.63
N ILE A 142 -10.43 -0.10 -18.41
CA ILE A 142 -10.97 -1.45 -18.25
C ILE A 142 -11.06 -1.82 -16.77
N PHE A 143 -10.00 -1.55 -15.99
CA PHE A 143 -9.90 -1.98 -14.60
C PHE A 143 -10.00 -0.82 -13.62
N PRO A 144 -10.68 -1.02 -12.49
CA PRO A 144 -10.70 -0.03 -11.41
C PRO A 144 -9.30 0.14 -10.82
N THR A 145 -8.98 1.38 -10.43
CA THR A 145 -7.68 1.74 -9.86
C THR A 145 -7.71 1.95 -8.36
N ARG A 146 -8.88 1.85 -7.71
CA ARG A 146 -9.06 2.11 -6.28
C ARG A 146 -10.03 1.12 -5.66
N GLY A 147 -9.82 0.87 -4.37
CA GLY A 147 -10.67 0.00 -3.57
C GLY A 147 -10.47 -1.50 -3.85
N LEU A 148 -11.07 -2.33 -3.02
CA LEU A 148 -11.19 -3.78 -3.24
C LEU A 148 -12.48 -4.15 -3.95
N VAL A 149 -13.45 -3.22 -3.94
CA VAL A 149 -14.81 -3.41 -4.44
C VAL A 149 -15.38 -2.06 -4.87
N SER A 150 -16.42 -2.09 -5.69
CA SER A 150 -17.14 -0.91 -6.15
C SER A 150 -17.95 -0.24 -5.03
N ASP A 151 -18.28 1.03 -5.19
CA ASP A 151 -19.04 1.81 -4.21
C ASP A 151 -20.48 1.28 -4.03
N ASP A 152 -21.06 0.65 -5.05
CA ASP A 152 -22.38 0.04 -5.04
C ASP A 152 -22.40 -1.44 -4.60
N TRP A 153 -21.28 -1.95 -4.07
CA TRP A 153 -21.11 -3.33 -3.60
C TRP A 153 -22.29 -3.88 -2.80
N SER A 154 -22.90 -3.09 -1.94
CA SER A 154 -24.02 -3.53 -1.09
C SER A 154 -25.24 -3.98 -1.90
N ASN A 155 -25.45 -3.41 -3.08
CA ASN A 155 -26.60 -3.63 -3.95
C ASN A 155 -26.40 -4.79 -4.93
N LEU A 156 -25.18 -5.31 -5.06
CA LEU A 156 -24.83 -6.38 -5.99
C LEU A 156 -25.34 -7.74 -5.49
N SER A 157 -25.68 -8.61 -6.42
CA SER A 157 -25.95 -10.03 -6.14
C SER A 157 -24.65 -10.75 -5.73
N VAL A 158 -24.76 -11.94 -5.14
CA VAL A 158 -23.60 -12.71 -4.67
C VAL A 158 -22.58 -12.98 -5.78
N ILE A 159 -23.02 -13.30 -6.97
CA ILE A 159 -22.15 -13.57 -8.12
C ILE A 159 -21.45 -12.29 -8.58
N GLU A 160 -22.19 -11.20 -8.68
CA GLU A 160 -21.64 -9.89 -9.06
C GLU A 160 -20.61 -9.40 -8.04
N LYS A 161 -20.85 -9.63 -6.75
CA LYS A 161 -19.87 -9.34 -5.68
C LYS A 161 -18.54 -10.07 -5.87
N ILE A 162 -18.60 -11.35 -6.23
CA ILE A 162 -17.38 -12.13 -6.48
C ILE A 162 -16.64 -11.60 -7.71
N LEU A 163 -17.37 -11.33 -8.77
CA LEU A 163 -16.78 -10.81 -10.01
C LEU A 163 -16.19 -9.41 -9.84
N ASP A 164 -16.91 -8.53 -9.16
CA ASP A 164 -16.45 -7.17 -8.86
C ASP A 164 -15.16 -7.19 -8.03
N TYR A 165 -15.13 -7.99 -6.96
CA TYR A 165 -13.92 -8.16 -6.15
C TYR A 165 -12.74 -8.69 -6.98
N LEU A 166 -12.93 -9.75 -7.77
CA LEU A 166 -11.87 -10.29 -8.62
C LEU A 166 -11.38 -9.27 -9.65
N TRP A 167 -12.28 -8.44 -10.17
CA TRP A 167 -11.96 -7.37 -11.10
C TRP A 167 -11.06 -6.30 -10.48
N HIS A 168 -11.36 -5.89 -9.26
CA HIS A 168 -10.57 -4.89 -8.52
C HIS A 168 -9.16 -5.38 -8.17
N ILE A 169 -9.00 -6.66 -7.82
CA ILE A 169 -7.69 -7.19 -7.43
C ILE A 169 -6.82 -7.64 -8.62
N THR A 170 -7.35 -7.68 -9.83
CA THR A 170 -6.65 -8.23 -11.01
C THR A 170 -5.33 -7.51 -11.29
N LEU A 171 -5.33 -6.19 -11.46
CA LEU A 171 -4.10 -5.44 -11.77
C LEU A 171 -3.05 -5.52 -10.65
N PRO A 172 -3.39 -5.28 -9.37
CA PRO A 172 -2.44 -5.45 -8.27
C PRO A 172 -1.84 -6.86 -8.19
N ILE A 173 -2.65 -7.89 -8.39
CA ILE A 173 -2.16 -9.28 -8.35
C ILE A 173 -1.20 -9.57 -9.49
N ILE A 174 -1.49 -9.12 -10.72
CA ILE A 174 -0.55 -9.27 -11.84
C ILE A 174 0.81 -8.65 -11.50
N CYS A 175 0.82 -7.45 -10.90
CA CYS A 175 2.08 -6.81 -10.47
C CYS A 175 2.82 -7.62 -9.41
N LEU A 176 2.10 -8.19 -8.42
CA LEU A 176 2.68 -8.95 -7.32
C LEU A 176 3.18 -10.35 -7.72
N ILE A 177 2.63 -10.93 -8.79
CA ILE A 177 3.03 -12.26 -9.28
C ILE A 177 4.27 -12.17 -10.17
N ILE A 178 4.42 -11.10 -10.92
CA ILE A 178 5.50 -10.94 -11.91
C ILE A 178 6.75 -10.34 -11.26
N GLY A 179 6.62 -9.41 -10.30
CA GLY A 179 7.72 -8.76 -9.59
C GLY A 179 8.12 -9.48 -8.34
#